data_40dc6dd2094754d22240ce93d21d84cc
#
_entry.id   40dc6dd2094754d22240ce93d21d84cc
#
_cell.length_a   1.000
_cell.length_b   1.000
_cell.length_c   1.000
_cell.angle_alpha   90.00
_cell.angle_beta   90.00
_cell.angle_gamma   90.00
#
_symmetry.space_group_name_H-M   'P 1'
#
loop_
_entity.id
_entity.type
_entity.pdbx_description
1 polymer ?
#
loop_
_entity_poly.entity_id
_entity_poly.type
_entity_poly.pdbx_seq_one_letter_code
_entity_poly.pdbx_strand_id
1 'polypeptide(L)'
;EHAKKIRAAVDARTDEDTIIIARTDSRAVLGLDVAIERGKLYLANGVEALFIEAPQNEWELEEIRKAFPDAILLANMIEGGKTPYLNAKDLENIGYDVVFYPCTSVYTVTKAFRDVLRTLRDEGSTANCRDKMLDFNQFNNFIGLNDYNELDKKYK
;
A
#
# COMPACT_ATOMS: atom_id res chain seq x y z
N GLU A 1 -3.24 16.46 -20.18
CA GLU A 1 -3.35 17.27 -18.95
C GLU A 1 -2.48 16.70 -17.84
N HIS A 2 -2.62 15.41 -17.46
CA HIS A 2 -1.91 14.81 -16.33
C HIS A 2 -0.37 14.89 -16.48
N ALA A 3 0.17 14.64 -17.68
CA ALA A 3 1.60 14.75 -17.94
C ALA A 3 2.18 16.15 -17.63
N LYS A 4 1.39 17.22 -17.80
CA LYS A 4 1.80 18.58 -17.41
C LYS A 4 1.90 18.73 -15.90
N LYS A 5 1.01 18.08 -15.13
CA LYS A 5 1.08 18.06 -13.66
C LYS A 5 2.30 17.28 -13.18
N ILE A 6 2.59 16.16 -13.82
CA ILE A 6 3.80 15.36 -13.55
C ILE A 6 5.04 16.22 -13.80
N ARG A 7 5.13 16.87 -14.95
CA ARG A 7 6.26 17.76 -15.27
C ARG A 7 6.44 18.87 -14.23
N ALA A 8 5.35 19.49 -13.82
CA ALA A 8 5.41 20.51 -12.77
C ALA A 8 5.90 19.96 -11.43
N ALA A 9 5.53 18.73 -11.06
CA ALA A 9 6.02 18.08 -9.85
C ALA A 9 7.52 17.78 -9.94
N VAL A 10 7.99 17.26 -11.07
CA VAL A 10 9.41 17.00 -11.33
C VAL A 10 10.22 18.30 -11.27
N ASP A 11 9.74 19.36 -11.92
CA ASP A 11 10.42 20.67 -11.94
C ASP A 11 10.44 21.35 -10.55
N ALA A 12 9.45 21.06 -9.69
CA ALA A 12 9.37 21.62 -8.33
C ALA A 12 10.17 20.83 -7.29
N ARG A 13 10.68 19.66 -7.65
CA ARG A 13 11.45 18.79 -6.73
C ARG A 13 12.79 19.46 -6.41
N THR A 14 13.09 19.58 -5.12
CA THR A 14 14.33 20.20 -4.61
C THR A 14 15.33 19.18 -4.08
N ASP A 15 14.91 17.93 -3.89
CA ASP A 15 15.70 16.83 -3.37
C ASP A 15 15.63 15.65 -4.34
N GLU A 16 16.77 15.29 -4.91
CA GLU A 16 16.88 14.22 -5.93
C GLU A 16 16.54 12.84 -5.35
N ASP A 17 16.64 12.63 -4.04
CA ASP A 17 16.25 11.39 -3.36
C ASP A 17 14.73 11.25 -3.23
N THR A 18 13.96 12.30 -3.50
CA THR A 18 12.50 12.24 -3.54
C THR A 18 12.02 11.59 -4.83
N ILE A 19 11.48 10.38 -4.75
CA ILE A 19 10.93 9.63 -5.87
C ILE A 19 9.51 10.13 -6.21
N ILE A 20 9.25 10.43 -7.47
CA ILE A 20 7.92 10.79 -7.96
C ILE A 20 7.28 9.58 -8.62
N ILE A 21 6.16 9.10 -8.06
CA ILE A 21 5.39 7.98 -8.56
C ILE A 21 4.20 8.49 -9.37
N ALA A 22 4.16 8.17 -10.66
CA ALA A 22 3.04 8.53 -11.51
C ALA A 22 2.02 7.39 -11.57
N ARG A 23 0.79 7.68 -11.15
CA ARG A 23 -0.32 6.72 -11.19
C ARG A 23 -1.23 6.99 -12.38
N THR A 24 -1.76 5.90 -13.00
CA THR A 24 -2.88 5.95 -13.93
C THR A 24 -3.92 4.90 -13.59
N ASP A 25 -5.19 5.29 -13.61
CA ASP A 25 -6.36 4.42 -13.41
C ASP A 25 -7.03 4.05 -14.75
N SER A 26 -6.39 4.40 -15.87
CA SER A 26 -6.99 4.25 -17.21
C SER A 26 -7.22 2.79 -17.61
N ARG A 27 -6.48 1.82 -17.01
CA ARG A 27 -6.68 0.41 -17.34
C ARG A 27 -8.13 -0.04 -17.15
N ALA A 28 -8.78 0.37 -16.08
CA ALA A 28 -10.14 -0.04 -15.74
C ALA A 28 -11.21 0.50 -16.71
N VAL A 29 -10.92 1.58 -17.43
CA VAL A 29 -11.90 2.31 -18.27
C VAL A 29 -11.54 2.26 -19.75
N LEU A 30 -10.25 2.34 -20.08
CA LEU A 30 -9.74 2.50 -21.45
C LEU A 30 -8.88 1.32 -21.94
N GLY A 31 -8.61 0.34 -21.07
CA GLY A 31 -7.80 -0.83 -21.39
C GLY A 31 -6.32 -0.68 -21.08
N LEU A 32 -5.60 -1.81 -21.21
CA LEU A 32 -4.19 -1.92 -20.87
C LEU A 32 -3.29 -1.08 -21.78
N ASP A 33 -3.53 -1.09 -23.08
CA ASP A 33 -2.73 -0.36 -24.07
C ASP A 33 -2.68 1.14 -23.75
N VAL A 34 -3.83 1.72 -23.44
CA VAL A 34 -3.92 3.14 -23.05
C VAL A 34 -3.20 3.42 -21.74
N ALA A 35 -3.24 2.49 -20.79
CA ALA A 35 -2.49 2.63 -19.54
C ALA A 35 -0.98 2.59 -19.76
N ILE A 36 -0.51 1.70 -20.63
CA ILE A 36 0.91 1.61 -21.04
C ILE A 36 1.34 2.90 -21.75
N GLU A 37 0.57 3.38 -22.73
CA GLU A 37 0.89 4.62 -23.42
C GLU A 37 0.97 5.83 -22.47
N ARG A 38 0.10 5.89 -21.48
CA ARG A 38 0.20 6.92 -20.41
C ARG A 38 1.45 6.75 -19.57
N GLY A 39 1.80 5.53 -19.18
CA GLY A 39 3.03 5.24 -18.45
C GLY A 39 4.28 5.71 -19.19
N LYS A 40 4.38 5.41 -20.51
CA LYS A 40 5.47 5.90 -21.37
C LYS A 40 5.54 7.43 -21.37
N LEU A 41 4.37 8.10 -21.49
CA LEU A 41 4.32 9.56 -21.45
C LEU A 41 4.77 10.12 -20.08
N TYR A 42 4.48 9.43 -18.99
CA TYR A 42 4.86 9.88 -17.64
C TYR A 42 6.37 9.74 -17.44
N LEU A 43 6.98 8.62 -17.82
CA LEU A 43 8.44 8.44 -17.79
C LEU A 43 9.14 9.50 -18.64
N ALA A 44 8.63 9.80 -19.83
CA ALA A 44 9.15 10.86 -20.69
C ALA A 44 9.07 12.27 -20.06
N ASN A 45 8.27 12.44 -19.01
CA ASN A 45 8.19 13.68 -18.23
C ASN A 45 9.00 13.63 -16.91
N GLY A 46 9.84 12.62 -16.72
CA GLY A 46 10.90 12.60 -15.71
C GLY A 46 10.52 11.97 -14.37
N VAL A 47 9.47 11.13 -14.32
CA VAL A 47 9.22 10.29 -13.12
C VAL A 47 10.09 9.03 -13.16
N GLU A 48 10.39 8.51 -11.98
CA GLU A 48 11.19 7.29 -11.82
C GLU A 48 10.30 6.05 -11.64
N ALA A 49 9.09 6.23 -11.13
CA ALA A 49 8.22 5.11 -10.74
C ALA A 49 6.82 5.22 -11.36
N LEU A 50 6.26 4.07 -11.70
CA LEU A 50 4.92 3.95 -12.27
C LEU A 50 4.01 3.10 -11.41
N PHE A 51 2.77 3.55 -11.30
CA PHE A 51 1.69 2.82 -10.71
C PHE A 51 0.53 2.68 -11.70
N ILE A 52 0.48 1.54 -12.39
CA ILE A 52 -0.63 1.19 -13.29
C ILE A 52 -1.70 0.48 -12.46
N GLU A 53 -2.80 1.18 -12.14
CA GLU A 53 -3.87 0.66 -11.28
C GLU A 53 -4.71 -0.40 -11.99
N ALA A 54 -5.06 -1.45 -11.23
CA ALA A 54 -6.02 -2.50 -11.59
C ALA A 54 -5.71 -3.31 -12.85
N PRO A 55 -4.47 -3.85 -13.03
CA PRO A 55 -4.28 -4.97 -13.94
C PRO A 55 -5.20 -6.13 -13.51
N GLN A 56 -5.79 -6.86 -14.46
CA GLN A 56 -6.89 -7.79 -14.16
C GLN A 56 -6.50 -9.26 -14.20
N ASN A 57 -5.29 -9.57 -14.61
CA ASN A 57 -4.72 -10.91 -14.60
C ASN A 57 -3.19 -10.84 -14.55
N GLU A 58 -2.54 -11.97 -14.30
CA GLU A 58 -1.09 -12.05 -14.19
C GLU A 58 -0.40 -11.68 -15.51
N TRP A 59 -0.98 -12.06 -16.65
CA TRP A 59 -0.45 -11.68 -17.96
C TRP A 59 -0.36 -10.15 -18.12
N GLU A 60 -1.33 -9.39 -17.63
CA GLU A 60 -1.26 -7.92 -17.67
C GLU A 60 -0.15 -7.35 -16.79
N LEU A 61 0.12 -7.96 -15.62
CA LEU A 61 1.25 -7.59 -14.78
C LEU A 61 2.58 -7.82 -15.52
N GLU A 62 2.73 -8.95 -16.19
CA GLU A 62 3.90 -9.26 -17.02
C GLU A 62 4.05 -8.30 -18.20
N GLU A 63 2.96 -7.98 -18.92
CA GLU A 63 2.98 -7.04 -20.06
C GLU A 63 3.36 -5.62 -19.61
N ILE A 64 2.91 -5.19 -18.43
CA ILE A 64 3.34 -3.92 -17.83
C ILE A 64 4.85 -3.95 -17.57
N ARG A 65 5.38 -5.04 -16.98
CA ARG A 65 6.83 -5.15 -16.75
C ARG A 65 7.63 -5.15 -18.07
N LYS A 66 7.16 -5.88 -19.08
CA LYS A 66 7.79 -5.88 -20.42
C LYS A 66 7.80 -4.50 -21.06
N ALA A 67 6.71 -3.72 -20.87
CA ALA A 67 6.62 -2.37 -21.41
C ALA A 67 7.54 -1.36 -20.71
N PHE A 68 7.94 -1.63 -19.46
CA PHE A 68 8.73 -0.74 -18.61
C PHE A 68 9.90 -1.47 -17.93
N PRO A 69 10.87 -2.01 -18.69
CA PRO A 69 11.92 -2.87 -18.14
C PRO A 69 12.82 -2.20 -17.11
N ASP A 70 12.97 -0.87 -17.18
CA ASP A 70 13.89 -0.09 -16.34
C ASP A 70 13.18 0.79 -15.30
N ALA A 71 11.84 0.87 -15.33
CA ALA A 71 11.10 1.70 -14.39
C ALA A 71 10.86 0.98 -13.07
N ILE A 72 10.81 1.73 -11.98
CA ILE A 72 10.31 1.23 -10.68
C ILE A 72 8.79 1.01 -10.82
N LEU A 73 8.33 -0.22 -10.61
CA LEU A 73 6.92 -0.58 -10.70
C LEU A 73 6.30 -0.87 -9.35
N LEU A 74 5.13 -0.28 -9.13
CA LEU A 74 4.30 -0.54 -7.96
C LEU A 74 3.13 -1.44 -8.28
N ALA A 75 2.85 -2.40 -7.39
CA ALA A 75 1.64 -3.21 -7.39
C ALA A 75 0.77 -2.91 -6.15
N ASN A 76 -0.55 -2.95 -6.34
CA ASN A 76 -1.53 -2.71 -5.29
C ASN A 76 -2.35 -3.98 -5.05
N MET A 77 -2.12 -4.64 -3.91
CA MET A 77 -2.78 -5.88 -3.51
C MET A 77 -3.89 -5.58 -2.52
N ILE A 78 -5.12 -5.46 -3.04
CA ILE A 78 -6.32 -5.24 -2.23
C ILE A 78 -7.09 -6.55 -2.13
N GLU A 79 -7.36 -7.00 -0.92
CA GLU A 79 -8.16 -8.20 -0.65
C GLU A 79 -9.56 -8.05 -1.27
N GLY A 80 -9.90 -8.93 -2.21
CA GLY A 80 -11.15 -8.87 -2.96
C GLY A 80 -11.20 -7.77 -4.04
N GLY A 81 -10.07 -7.16 -4.37
CA GLY A 81 -9.94 -6.17 -5.44
C GLY A 81 -9.99 -6.77 -6.85
N LYS A 82 -9.70 -5.95 -7.86
CA LYS A 82 -9.73 -6.35 -9.29
C LYS A 82 -8.43 -7.03 -9.75
N THR A 83 -7.30 -6.63 -9.15
CA THR A 83 -5.99 -7.21 -9.43
C THR A 83 -5.90 -8.60 -8.82
N PRO A 84 -5.35 -9.61 -9.53
CA PRO A 84 -5.10 -10.93 -8.93
C PRO A 84 -4.22 -10.78 -7.71
N TYR A 85 -4.66 -11.41 -6.61
CA TYR A 85 -3.97 -11.31 -5.33
C TYR A 85 -2.77 -12.24 -5.31
N LEU A 86 -1.60 -11.68 -5.56
CA LEU A 86 -0.32 -12.37 -5.55
C LEU A 86 0.45 -12.05 -4.25
N ASN A 87 1.31 -12.97 -3.84
CA ASN A 87 2.24 -12.70 -2.75
C ASN A 87 3.44 -11.84 -3.26
N ALA A 88 4.19 -11.26 -2.32
CA ALA A 88 5.31 -10.38 -2.66
C ALA A 88 6.39 -11.08 -3.50
N LYS A 89 6.63 -12.38 -3.27
CA LYS A 89 7.64 -13.14 -4.01
C LYS A 89 7.25 -13.37 -5.48
N ASP A 90 5.97 -13.62 -5.74
CA ASP A 90 5.47 -13.77 -7.12
C ASP A 90 5.57 -12.45 -7.87
N LEU A 91 5.23 -11.32 -7.21
CA LEU A 91 5.38 -9.99 -7.79
C LEU A 91 6.86 -9.63 -8.05
N GLU A 92 7.77 -9.97 -7.14
CA GLU A 92 9.21 -9.82 -7.33
C GLU A 92 9.70 -10.64 -8.54
N ASN A 93 9.21 -11.88 -8.70
CA ASN A 93 9.57 -12.73 -9.84
C ASN A 93 9.09 -12.16 -11.19
N ILE A 94 7.94 -11.47 -11.20
CA ILE A 94 7.45 -10.73 -12.37
C ILE A 94 8.32 -9.48 -12.64
N GLY A 95 8.93 -8.92 -11.56
CA GLY A 95 9.81 -7.75 -11.62
C GLY A 95 9.22 -6.48 -11.03
N TYR A 96 8.20 -6.58 -10.17
CA TYR A 96 7.71 -5.43 -9.42
C TYR A 96 8.63 -5.12 -8.23
N ASP A 97 8.88 -3.83 -8.01
CA ASP A 97 9.84 -3.34 -7.02
C ASP A 97 9.17 -3.00 -5.69
N VAL A 98 7.92 -2.56 -5.72
CA VAL A 98 7.15 -2.14 -4.56
C VAL A 98 5.76 -2.77 -4.57
N VAL A 99 5.30 -3.24 -3.42
CA VAL A 99 3.92 -3.73 -3.25
C VAL A 99 3.24 -3.05 -2.07
N PHE A 100 2.00 -2.62 -2.26
CA PHE A 100 1.13 -2.09 -1.22
C PHE A 100 0.03 -3.09 -0.87
N TYR A 101 -0.26 -3.18 0.43
CA TYR A 101 -1.44 -3.85 0.99
C TYR A 101 -2.29 -2.81 1.74
N PRO A 102 -2.95 -1.89 1.03
CA PRO A 102 -3.49 -0.66 1.63
C PRO A 102 -4.70 -0.91 2.53
N CYS A 103 -5.42 -2.00 2.30
CA CYS A 103 -6.66 -2.30 3.00
C CYS A 103 -6.52 -3.32 4.14
N THR A 104 -5.43 -4.10 4.17
CA THR A 104 -5.23 -5.19 5.13
C THR A 104 -5.43 -4.76 6.58
N SER A 105 -4.77 -3.67 7.00
CA SER A 105 -4.89 -3.14 8.36
C SER A 105 -6.30 -2.63 8.66
N VAL A 106 -6.88 -1.86 7.73
CA VAL A 106 -8.22 -1.28 7.89
C VAL A 106 -9.29 -2.37 7.96
N TYR A 107 -9.23 -3.36 7.08
CA TYR A 107 -10.19 -4.48 7.09
C TYR A 107 -10.06 -5.33 8.35
N THR A 108 -8.82 -5.60 8.78
CA THR A 108 -8.55 -6.36 10.01
C THR A 108 -9.06 -5.63 11.24
N VAL A 109 -8.67 -4.36 11.42
CA VAL A 109 -9.08 -3.55 12.57
C VAL A 109 -10.60 -3.37 12.59
N THR A 110 -11.22 -3.08 11.44
CA THR A 110 -12.67 -2.90 11.35
C THR A 110 -13.41 -4.16 11.77
N LYS A 111 -12.99 -5.32 11.29
CA LYS A 111 -13.60 -6.59 11.67
C LYS A 111 -13.43 -6.88 13.15
N ALA A 112 -12.22 -6.80 13.67
CA ALA A 112 -11.92 -7.08 15.07
C ALA A 112 -12.69 -6.14 16.01
N PHE A 113 -12.64 -4.84 15.73
CA PHE A 113 -13.29 -3.81 16.53
C PHE A 113 -14.82 -3.97 16.53
N ARG A 114 -15.41 -4.21 15.34
CA ARG A 114 -16.84 -4.48 15.22
C ARG A 114 -17.28 -5.69 16.02
N ASP A 115 -16.51 -6.79 15.98
CA ASP A 115 -16.87 -8.02 16.66
C ASP A 115 -16.77 -7.84 18.18
N VAL A 116 -15.76 -7.15 18.70
CA VAL A 116 -15.61 -6.80 20.12
C VAL A 116 -16.75 -5.88 20.62
N LEU A 117 -17.07 -4.83 19.85
CA LEU A 117 -18.16 -3.90 20.22
C LEU A 117 -19.53 -4.58 20.21
N ARG A 118 -19.76 -5.56 19.33
CA ARG A 118 -21.00 -6.36 19.36
C ARG A 118 -21.09 -7.16 20.66
N THR A 119 -20.03 -7.86 21.05
CA THR A 119 -19.98 -8.58 22.33
C THR A 119 -20.24 -7.64 23.51
N LEU A 120 -19.58 -6.48 23.53
CA LEU A 120 -19.79 -5.49 24.60
C LEU A 120 -21.24 -4.98 24.67
N ARG A 121 -21.86 -4.70 23.52
CA ARG A 121 -23.26 -4.25 23.45
C ARG A 121 -24.23 -5.33 23.92
N ASP A 122 -24.04 -6.56 23.48
CA ASP A 122 -25.00 -7.63 23.67
C ASP A 122 -24.87 -8.29 25.07
N GLU A 123 -23.65 -8.32 25.64
CA GLU A 123 -23.35 -8.97 26.91
C GLU A 123 -23.02 -7.97 28.04
N GLY A 124 -22.84 -6.69 27.73
CA GLY A 124 -22.41 -5.68 28.71
C GLY A 124 -20.97 -5.85 29.20
N SER A 125 -20.18 -6.72 28.56
CA SER A 125 -18.83 -7.10 28.96
C SER A 125 -18.01 -7.58 27.75
N THR A 126 -16.69 -7.43 27.83
CA THR A 126 -15.74 -8.00 26.84
C THR A 126 -15.08 -9.31 27.35
N ALA A 127 -15.57 -9.89 28.46
CA ALA A 127 -14.95 -11.06 29.06
C ALA A 127 -14.82 -12.25 28.11
N ASN A 128 -15.81 -12.46 27.24
CA ASN A 128 -15.86 -13.56 26.28
C ASN A 128 -15.12 -13.32 24.93
N CYS A 129 -14.40 -12.20 24.82
CA CYS A 129 -13.61 -11.89 23.62
C CYS A 129 -12.20 -11.35 23.93
N ARG A 130 -11.67 -11.66 25.14
CA ARG A 130 -10.32 -11.23 25.54
C ARG A 130 -9.22 -11.82 24.67
N ASP A 131 -9.43 -12.98 24.11
CA ASP A 131 -8.54 -13.63 23.15
C ASP A 131 -8.33 -12.84 21.85
N LYS A 132 -9.23 -11.88 21.58
CA LYS A 132 -9.16 -10.98 20.42
C LYS A 132 -8.45 -9.66 20.72
N MET A 133 -7.92 -9.49 21.92
CA MET A 133 -7.27 -8.26 22.39
C MET A 133 -5.90 -8.58 22.99
N LEU A 134 -5.00 -7.60 22.94
CA LEU A 134 -3.82 -7.63 23.79
C LEU A 134 -4.25 -7.48 25.25
N ASP A 135 -3.56 -8.17 26.16
CA ASP A 135 -3.69 -7.89 27.58
C ASP A 135 -2.97 -6.59 27.96
N PHE A 136 -3.17 -6.15 29.21
CA PHE A 136 -2.59 -4.90 29.70
C PHE A 136 -1.06 -4.86 29.60
N ASN A 137 -0.39 -5.94 29.91
CA ASN A 137 1.08 -6.02 29.86
C ASN A 137 1.59 -6.08 28.42
N GLN A 138 0.94 -6.86 27.59
CA GLN A 138 1.26 -6.94 26.15
C GLN A 138 1.11 -5.58 25.48
N PHE A 139 0.04 -4.84 25.78
CA PHE A 139 -0.15 -3.51 25.22
C PHE A 139 0.90 -2.51 25.72
N ASN A 140 1.20 -2.50 27.01
CA ASN A 140 2.22 -1.63 27.58
C ASN A 140 3.62 -1.91 27.01
N ASN A 141 3.96 -3.17 26.81
CA ASN A 141 5.21 -3.55 26.14
C ASN A 141 5.24 -3.09 24.69
N PHE A 142 4.12 -3.26 23.96
CA PHE A 142 4.02 -2.85 22.56
C PHE A 142 4.21 -1.33 22.36
N ILE A 143 3.68 -0.50 23.26
CA ILE A 143 3.86 0.96 23.20
C ILE A 143 5.18 1.44 23.81
N GLY A 144 6.06 0.55 24.28
CA GLY A 144 7.37 0.89 24.83
C GLY A 144 7.34 1.53 26.22
N LEU A 145 6.31 1.24 27.06
CA LEU A 145 6.19 1.84 28.39
C LEU A 145 7.43 1.60 29.27
N ASN A 146 8.07 0.44 29.16
CA ASN A 146 9.27 0.12 29.92
C ASN A 146 10.44 1.04 29.56
N ASP A 147 10.62 1.35 28.27
CA ASP A 147 11.68 2.25 27.81
C ASP A 147 11.46 3.67 28.32
N TYR A 148 10.22 4.14 28.37
CA TYR A 148 9.86 5.40 29.02
C TYR A 148 10.17 5.42 30.51
N ASN A 149 9.86 4.34 31.22
CA ASN A 149 10.16 4.22 32.64
C ASN A 149 11.67 4.24 32.92
N GLU A 150 12.47 3.64 32.08
CA GLU A 150 13.95 3.67 32.22
C GLU A 150 14.49 5.07 31.92
N LEU A 151 13.98 5.76 30.91
CA LEU A 151 14.33 7.15 30.64
C LEU A 151 13.96 8.07 31.81
N ASP A 152 12.78 7.91 32.40
CA ASP A 152 12.34 8.68 33.56
C ASP A 152 13.26 8.47 34.78
N LYS A 153 13.70 7.21 35.03
CA LYS A 153 14.68 6.92 36.09
C LYS A 153 16.04 7.56 35.84
N LYS A 154 16.46 7.60 34.56
CA LYS A 154 17.77 8.15 34.19
C LYS A 154 17.88 9.67 34.37
N TYR A 155 16.76 10.38 34.22
CA TYR A 155 16.74 11.84 34.20
C TYR A 155 16.03 12.48 35.43
N LYS A 156 15.61 11.69 36.39
CA LYS A 156 15.21 12.14 37.74
C LYS A 156 16.43 12.19 38.66
#